data_a73bfeeabe8d4a8269c3a6e33231190a
#
_entry.id   a73bfeeabe8d4a8269c3a6e33231190a
#
_cell.length_a   1.000
_cell.length_b   1.000
_cell.length_c   1.000
_cell.angle_alpha   90.00
_cell.angle_beta   90.00
_cell.angle_gamma   90.00
#
_symmetry.space_group_name_H-M   'P 1'
#
loop_
_entity.id
_entity.type
_entity.pdbx_description
1 polymer ?
#
loop_
_entity_poly.entity_id
_entity_poly.type
_entity_poly.pdbx_seq_one_letter_code
_entity_poly.pdbx_strand_id
1 'polypeptide(L)'
;LEKGNIHRREVRYLFAGDLLGQLIATSFGTVDLEIPLFGLYGACSTMGEALSLGAMCVNAGYADRVLALVSSHYATAEKQFRFPLGYGNQRAQSATWTVTGCGAVVLESGSEMKREGACSEKNSETAMKQAETGGNGMGRKNHRFRVAVTGITTGKLVDMGTKDSMNMGAAMAPAAWNTICQNFEDFGVGASYYDRIITGDLGAV
;
A
#
# COMPACT_ATOMS: atom_id res chain seq x y z
N LEU A 1 12.24 -8.56 4.68
CA LEU A 1 12.70 -9.76 3.98
C LEU A 1 12.82 -10.95 4.94
N GLU A 2 13.43 -10.78 6.11
CA GLU A 2 13.59 -11.82 7.14
C GLU A 2 12.25 -12.45 7.56
N LYS A 3 11.22 -11.65 7.85
CA LYS A 3 9.89 -12.16 8.22
C LYS A 3 9.26 -13.06 7.14
N GLY A 4 9.59 -12.84 5.88
CA GLY A 4 9.13 -13.62 4.75
C GLY A 4 10.04 -14.79 4.40
N ASN A 5 11.18 -14.92 5.07
CA ASN A 5 12.25 -15.86 4.72
C ASN A 5 12.67 -15.73 3.24
N ILE A 6 12.80 -14.48 2.77
CA ILE A 6 13.18 -14.14 1.40
C ILE A 6 14.59 -13.56 1.43
N HIS A 7 15.49 -14.14 0.66
CA HIS A 7 16.83 -13.61 0.54
C HIS A 7 16.86 -12.39 -0.39
N ARG A 8 17.66 -11.35 -0.07
CA ARG A 8 17.73 -10.11 -0.86
C ARG A 8 18.05 -10.35 -2.35
N ARG A 9 18.85 -11.37 -2.67
CA ARG A 9 19.19 -11.74 -4.05
C ARG A 9 18.03 -12.29 -4.87
N GLU A 10 16.94 -12.68 -4.21
CA GLU A 10 15.72 -13.14 -4.87
C GLU A 10 14.81 -11.98 -5.30
N VAL A 11 15.10 -10.77 -4.83
CA VAL A 11 14.35 -9.56 -5.16
C VAL A 11 15.09 -8.82 -6.28
N ARG A 12 14.42 -8.66 -7.42
CA ARG A 12 15.05 -8.07 -8.61
C ARG A 12 15.08 -6.55 -8.56
N TYR A 13 14.00 -5.91 -8.09
CA TYR A 13 13.84 -4.47 -8.06
C TYR A 13 13.20 -4.03 -6.74
N LEU A 14 13.53 -2.81 -6.34
CA LEU A 14 12.95 -2.09 -5.23
C LEU A 14 12.21 -0.87 -5.78
N PHE A 15 10.90 -0.80 -5.55
CA PHE A 15 10.08 0.38 -5.79
C PHE A 15 9.83 1.06 -4.45
N ALA A 16 10.43 2.22 -4.23
CA ALA A 16 10.38 2.83 -2.93
C ALA A 16 10.39 4.35 -2.96
N GLY A 17 9.79 4.93 -1.92
CA GLY A 17 9.80 6.36 -1.70
C GLY A 17 9.53 6.73 -0.26
N ASP A 18 9.71 8.01 0.03
CA ASP A 18 9.38 8.60 1.32
C ASP A 18 8.36 9.75 1.15
N LEU A 19 7.82 10.20 2.26
CA LEU A 19 6.70 11.15 2.27
C LEU A 19 7.00 12.46 1.52
N LEU A 20 8.25 12.94 1.54
CA LEU A 20 8.63 14.16 0.83
C LEU A 20 9.11 13.95 -0.61
N GLY A 21 9.33 12.70 -1.02
CA GLY A 21 9.89 12.39 -2.33
C GLY A 21 11.33 12.85 -2.54
N GLN A 22 12.04 13.24 -1.50
CA GLN A 22 13.46 13.60 -1.56
C GLN A 22 14.37 12.38 -1.64
N LEU A 23 13.84 11.20 -1.27
CA LEU A 23 14.49 9.90 -1.29
C LEU A 23 15.76 9.79 -0.43
N ILE A 24 16.02 10.73 0.46
CA ILE A 24 17.17 10.68 1.36
C ILE A 24 17.03 9.48 2.31
N ALA A 25 15.92 9.40 3.03
CA ALA A 25 15.64 8.29 3.94
C ALA A 25 15.56 6.95 3.19
N THR A 26 14.92 6.95 2.02
CA THR A 26 14.82 5.78 1.16
C THR A 26 16.18 5.29 0.68
N SER A 27 17.00 6.18 0.13
CA SER A 27 18.31 5.82 -0.43
C SER A 27 19.27 5.31 0.63
N PHE A 28 19.42 6.04 1.75
CA PHE A 28 20.30 5.62 2.84
C PHE A 28 19.77 4.41 3.60
N GLY A 29 18.45 4.30 3.77
CA GLY A 29 17.83 3.18 4.46
C GLY A 29 17.85 1.86 3.69
N THR A 30 18.06 1.90 2.38
CA THR A 30 18.02 0.71 1.53
C THR A 30 19.36 0.37 0.86
N VAL A 31 20.40 1.20 1.04
CA VAL A 31 21.71 1.01 0.38
C VAL A 31 22.30 -0.38 0.62
N ASP A 32 22.19 -0.90 1.85
CA ASP A 32 22.73 -2.21 2.22
C ASP A 32 21.96 -3.39 1.62
N LEU A 33 20.78 -3.14 1.05
CA LEU A 33 20.03 -4.19 0.36
C LEU A 33 20.67 -4.56 -0.97
N GLU A 34 21.44 -3.65 -1.59
CA GLU A 34 22.08 -3.84 -2.90
C GLU A 34 21.08 -4.26 -4.00
N ILE A 35 19.85 -3.79 -3.92
CA ILE A 35 18.79 -4.03 -4.89
C ILE A 35 18.60 -2.77 -5.75
N PRO A 36 18.52 -2.88 -7.08
CA PRO A 36 18.25 -1.74 -7.95
C PRO A 36 16.97 -0.99 -7.53
N LEU A 37 17.11 0.31 -7.28
CA LEU A 37 16.07 1.18 -6.74
C LEU A 37 15.40 2.01 -7.82
N PHE A 38 14.08 1.96 -7.87
CA PHE A 38 13.23 2.95 -8.54
C PHE A 38 12.63 3.87 -7.48
N GLY A 39 13.07 5.14 -7.49
CA GLY A 39 12.59 6.16 -6.55
C GLY A 39 11.24 6.70 -6.97
N LEU A 40 10.27 6.74 -6.04
CA LEU A 40 8.90 7.16 -6.25
C LEU A 40 8.60 8.46 -5.48
N TYR A 41 7.71 9.28 -6.05
CA TYR A 41 7.45 10.64 -5.57
C TYR A 41 5.98 10.90 -5.24
N GLY A 42 5.21 9.88 -4.97
CA GLY A 42 3.77 9.96 -4.75
C GLY A 42 3.34 10.46 -3.37
N ALA A 43 4.26 10.85 -2.47
CA ALA A 43 3.96 11.22 -1.09
C ALA A 43 3.05 10.17 -0.42
N CYS A 44 1.82 10.54 -0.01
CA CYS A 44 0.87 9.63 0.64
C CYS A 44 0.41 8.48 -0.29
N SER A 45 0.48 8.63 -1.62
CA SER A 45 0.11 7.60 -2.59
C SER A 45 1.26 6.67 -2.97
N THR A 46 2.47 6.88 -2.46
CA THR A 46 3.68 6.13 -2.84
C THR A 46 3.51 4.61 -2.68
N MET A 47 2.79 4.14 -1.64
CA MET A 47 2.57 2.69 -1.49
C MET A 47 1.68 2.14 -2.61
N GLY A 48 0.62 2.84 -2.98
CA GLY A 48 -0.24 2.45 -4.11
C GLY A 48 0.53 2.45 -5.44
N GLU A 49 1.37 3.47 -5.65
CA GLU A 49 2.26 3.57 -6.80
C GLU A 49 3.27 2.42 -6.84
N ALA A 50 3.94 2.13 -5.72
CA ALA A 50 4.91 1.05 -5.60
C ALA A 50 4.29 -0.34 -5.85
N LEU A 51 3.10 -0.59 -5.30
CA LEU A 51 2.34 -1.82 -5.52
C LEU A 51 1.91 -1.96 -6.97
N SER A 52 1.43 -0.88 -7.59
CA SER A 52 0.99 -0.88 -8.99
C SER A 52 2.14 -1.15 -9.94
N LEU A 53 3.24 -0.40 -9.82
CA LEU A 53 4.42 -0.58 -10.66
C LEU A 53 5.08 -1.94 -10.43
N GLY A 54 5.17 -2.39 -9.19
CA GLY A 54 5.67 -3.71 -8.85
C GLY A 54 4.85 -4.83 -9.45
N ALA A 55 3.52 -4.76 -9.36
CA ALA A 55 2.62 -5.74 -9.94
C ALA A 55 2.69 -5.73 -11.48
N MET A 56 2.75 -4.56 -12.11
CA MET A 56 2.97 -4.44 -13.57
C MET A 56 4.30 -5.07 -13.98
N CYS A 57 5.37 -4.80 -13.23
CA CYS A 57 6.71 -5.34 -13.48
C CYS A 57 6.73 -6.88 -13.43
N VAL A 58 6.11 -7.46 -12.39
CA VAL A 58 6.04 -8.91 -12.21
C VAL A 58 5.13 -9.53 -13.28
N ASN A 59 3.99 -8.92 -13.56
CA ASN A 59 3.03 -9.44 -14.57
C ASN A 59 3.61 -9.39 -15.98
N ALA A 60 4.42 -8.39 -16.29
CA ALA A 60 5.11 -8.25 -17.58
C ALA A 60 6.36 -9.14 -17.70
N GLY A 61 6.74 -9.87 -16.67
CA GLY A 61 7.87 -10.80 -16.68
C GLY A 61 9.25 -10.15 -16.55
N TYR A 62 9.33 -8.87 -16.15
CA TYR A 62 10.62 -8.22 -15.88
C TYR A 62 11.28 -8.70 -14.59
N ALA A 63 10.50 -9.23 -13.67
CA ALA A 63 10.97 -9.78 -12.40
C ALA A 63 10.01 -10.85 -11.87
N ASP A 64 10.58 -11.87 -11.21
CA ASP A 64 9.77 -12.85 -10.47
C ASP A 64 9.34 -12.29 -9.12
N ARG A 65 10.21 -11.47 -8.50
CA ARG A 65 9.95 -10.82 -7.20
C ARG A 65 10.45 -9.39 -7.20
N VAL A 66 9.64 -8.51 -6.62
CA VAL A 66 9.98 -7.12 -6.37
C VAL A 66 9.58 -6.73 -4.94
N LEU A 67 10.23 -5.70 -4.42
CA LEU A 67 9.93 -5.14 -3.10
C LEU A 67 9.31 -3.75 -3.29
N ALA A 68 8.12 -3.56 -2.76
CA ALA A 68 7.48 -2.25 -2.59
C ALA A 68 7.73 -1.76 -1.17
N LEU A 69 8.23 -0.53 -1.01
CA LEU A 69 8.59 0.02 0.30
C LEU A 69 8.25 1.50 0.38
N VAL A 70 7.71 1.90 1.50
CA VAL A 70 7.48 3.33 1.80
C VAL A 70 7.89 3.64 3.22
N SER A 71 8.32 4.87 3.45
CA SER A 71 8.69 5.32 4.78
C SER A 71 8.27 6.76 5.05
N SER A 72 8.10 7.06 6.32
CA SER A 72 7.90 8.41 6.83
C SER A 72 8.61 8.56 8.15
N HIS A 73 9.25 9.70 8.36
CA HIS A 73 9.94 10.00 9.59
C HIS A 73 9.70 11.45 10.00
N TYR A 74 9.43 11.68 11.28
CA TYR A 74 9.07 13.00 11.80
C TYR A 74 10.05 14.09 11.41
N ALA A 75 11.33 13.91 11.68
CA ALA A 75 12.36 14.94 11.47
C ALA A 75 12.62 15.25 10.00
N THR A 76 12.44 14.28 9.10
CA THR A 76 12.74 14.43 7.66
C THR A 76 11.54 14.84 6.84
N ALA A 77 10.32 14.46 7.24
CA ALA A 77 9.14 14.61 6.42
C ALA A 77 7.95 15.21 7.19
N GLU A 78 7.52 14.56 8.23
CA GLU A 78 6.24 14.87 8.89
C GLU A 78 6.20 16.25 9.52
N LYS A 79 7.35 16.75 9.98
CA LYS A 79 7.48 18.07 10.58
C LYS A 79 6.92 19.18 9.69
N GLN A 80 7.09 19.04 8.39
CA GLN A 80 6.64 20.04 7.41
C GLN A 80 5.12 20.06 7.24
N PHE A 81 4.45 18.97 7.58
CA PHE A 81 2.99 18.86 7.50
C PHE A 81 2.28 19.20 8.82
N ARG A 82 3.04 19.44 9.89
CA ARG A 82 2.54 19.78 11.23
C ARG A 82 2.76 21.25 11.53
N PHE A 83 2.07 22.11 10.81
CA PHE A 83 2.18 23.56 11.00
C PHE A 83 1.09 24.11 11.93
N PRO A 84 1.38 25.16 12.73
CA PRO A 84 2.69 25.71 13.10
C PRO A 84 3.34 24.92 14.25
N LEU A 85 4.35 24.14 13.91
CA LEU A 85 4.99 23.22 14.85
C LEU A 85 5.58 23.92 16.09
N GLY A 86 6.19 25.09 15.90
CA GLY A 86 6.91 25.80 16.96
C GLY A 86 6.02 26.44 18.02
N TYR A 87 4.73 26.56 17.76
CA TYR A 87 3.80 27.25 18.65
C TYR A 87 2.95 26.33 19.52
N GLY A 88 3.06 25.00 19.31
CA GLY A 88 2.21 24.03 20.01
C GLY A 88 0.72 24.24 19.79
N ASN A 89 0.34 24.89 18.70
CA ASN A 89 -1.05 25.20 18.39
C ASN A 89 -1.88 23.94 18.25
N GLN A 90 -3.14 24.05 18.65
CA GLN A 90 -4.09 22.99 18.45
C GLN A 90 -4.31 22.77 16.94
N ARG A 91 -4.33 21.52 16.55
CA ARG A 91 -4.60 21.11 15.19
C ARG A 91 -6.07 21.39 14.86
N ALA A 92 -6.32 21.90 13.65
CA ALA A 92 -7.68 21.99 13.14
C ALA A 92 -8.34 20.61 13.08
N GLN A 93 -9.65 20.52 13.27
CA GLN A 93 -10.38 19.25 13.20
C GLN A 93 -10.34 18.63 11.81
N SER A 94 -10.22 19.45 10.77
CA SER A 94 -10.08 19.02 9.37
C SER A 94 -8.67 18.51 9.01
N ALA A 95 -7.67 18.72 9.89
CA ALA A 95 -6.30 18.32 9.59
C ALA A 95 -6.10 16.82 9.83
N THR A 96 -5.48 16.15 8.86
CA THR A 96 -5.04 14.76 8.98
C THR A 96 -3.72 14.67 9.74
N TRP A 97 -3.36 13.47 10.18
CA TRP A 97 -2.16 13.24 10.96
C TRP A 97 -1.20 12.31 10.23
N THR A 98 0.02 12.79 10.01
CA THR A 98 1.11 11.97 9.49
C THR A 98 1.73 11.12 10.59
N VAL A 99 2.17 9.91 10.27
CA VAL A 99 2.70 8.93 11.21
C VAL A 99 4.09 8.49 10.80
N THR A 100 5.02 8.45 11.77
CA THR A 100 6.34 7.83 11.56
C THR A 100 6.18 6.32 11.38
N GLY A 101 6.71 5.80 10.30
CA GLY A 101 6.62 4.38 10.02
C GLY A 101 7.28 3.97 8.70
N CYS A 102 7.34 2.66 8.53
CA CYS A 102 7.80 2.05 7.28
C CYS A 102 6.91 0.84 6.98
N GLY A 103 6.47 0.76 5.73
CA GLY A 103 5.74 -0.37 5.19
C GLY A 103 6.49 -1.02 4.04
N ALA A 104 6.56 -2.36 4.05
CA ALA A 104 7.21 -3.11 2.98
C ALA A 104 6.40 -4.35 2.59
N VAL A 105 6.24 -4.57 1.30
CA VAL A 105 5.52 -5.71 0.72
C VAL A 105 6.36 -6.32 -0.39
N VAL A 106 6.49 -7.65 -0.39
CA VAL A 106 7.07 -8.38 -1.51
C VAL A 106 5.95 -8.83 -2.44
N LEU A 107 6.08 -8.49 -3.71
CA LEU A 107 5.21 -8.95 -4.79
C LEU A 107 5.92 -10.05 -5.57
N GLU A 108 5.21 -11.13 -5.85
CA GLU A 108 5.73 -12.25 -6.63
C GLU A 108 4.68 -12.76 -7.61
N SER A 109 5.13 -13.45 -8.65
CA SER A 109 4.24 -14.02 -9.65
C SER A 109 3.32 -15.07 -9.03
N GLY A 110 2.02 -14.97 -9.31
CA GLY A 110 0.99 -15.94 -8.88
C GLY A 110 1.04 -17.29 -9.59
N SER A 111 2.08 -17.59 -10.38
CA SER A 111 2.20 -18.84 -11.12
C SER A 111 2.18 -20.09 -10.24
N GLU A 112 2.61 -19.99 -9.00
CA GLU A 112 2.49 -21.08 -8.02
C GLU A 112 1.06 -21.25 -7.47
N MET A 113 0.23 -20.21 -7.50
CA MET A 113 -1.19 -20.31 -7.08
C MET A 113 -2.02 -21.18 -8.02
N LYS A 114 -1.62 -21.32 -9.28
CA LYS A 114 -2.29 -22.21 -10.24
C LYS A 114 -2.01 -23.69 -10.01
N ARG A 115 -0.98 -24.03 -9.22
CA ARG A 115 -0.60 -25.43 -8.93
C ARG A 115 -1.29 -25.99 -7.68
N GLU A 116 -1.80 -25.17 -6.79
CA GLU A 116 -2.46 -25.62 -5.54
C GLU A 116 -3.98 -25.34 -5.52
N GLY A 117 -4.63 -25.46 -6.65
CA GLY A 117 -6.09 -25.45 -6.74
C GLY A 117 -6.70 -24.07 -6.71
N ALA A 118 -7.36 -23.70 -7.77
CA ALA A 118 -8.35 -22.64 -7.77
C ALA A 118 -9.27 -22.86 -6.55
N CYS A 119 -9.28 -21.91 -5.63
CA CYS A 119 -10.21 -21.94 -4.52
C CYS A 119 -11.62 -21.90 -5.12
N SER A 120 -12.31 -23.03 -5.11
CA SER A 120 -13.71 -23.09 -5.50
C SER A 120 -14.47 -22.26 -4.46
N GLU A 121 -15.39 -21.44 -4.91
CA GLU A 121 -16.27 -20.55 -4.13
C GLU A 121 -17.03 -21.24 -2.97
N LYS A 122 -16.85 -22.54 -2.78
CA LYS A 122 -17.53 -23.34 -1.75
C LYS A 122 -16.82 -23.43 -0.40
N ASN A 123 -15.63 -22.83 -0.23
CA ASN A 123 -14.85 -23.00 1.02
C ASN A 123 -14.95 -21.83 2.01
N SER A 124 -15.70 -20.75 1.71
CA SER A 124 -15.83 -19.63 2.65
C SER A 124 -16.68 -19.95 3.89
N GLU A 125 -17.69 -20.80 3.75
CA GLU A 125 -18.54 -21.20 4.90
C GLU A 125 -17.89 -22.23 5.82
N THR A 126 -16.99 -23.05 5.29
CA THR A 126 -16.32 -24.10 6.10
C THR A 126 -15.17 -23.53 6.93
N ALA A 127 -14.53 -22.46 6.46
CA ALA A 127 -13.45 -21.79 7.19
C ALA A 127 -13.95 -21.02 8.43
N MET A 128 -15.18 -20.49 8.39
CA MET A 128 -15.78 -19.81 9.54
C MET A 128 -16.21 -20.77 10.66
N LYS A 129 -16.65 -21.99 10.32
CA LYS A 129 -17.10 -22.98 11.31
C LYS A 129 -15.97 -23.69 12.05
N GLN A 130 -14.75 -23.67 11.52
CA GLN A 130 -13.59 -24.32 12.18
C GLN A 130 -12.86 -23.42 13.19
N ALA A 131 -13.20 -22.14 13.29
CA ALA A 131 -12.62 -21.22 14.27
C ALA A 131 -13.25 -21.35 15.67
N GLU A 132 -14.38 -22.03 15.81
CA GLU A 132 -15.15 -22.09 17.08
C GLU A 132 -14.97 -23.39 17.88
N THR A 133 -14.27 -24.38 17.36
CA THR A 133 -14.01 -25.62 18.12
C THR A 133 -12.54 -25.71 18.52
N GLY A 134 -12.25 -25.29 19.76
CA GLY A 134 -10.98 -25.51 20.42
C GLY A 134 -10.68 -26.98 20.60
N GLY A 135 -9.67 -27.52 19.94
CA GLY A 135 -9.13 -28.86 20.09
C GLY A 135 -7.61 -28.85 20.03
N ASN A 136 -6.99 -29.22 21.12
CA ASN A 136 -5.56 -29.43 21.28
C ASN A 136 -4.99 -30.46 20.29
N GLY A 137 -3.87 -30.11 19.68
CA GLY A 137 -2.92 -31.12 19.24
C GLY A 137 -2.46 -31.08 17.79
N MET A 138 -1.18 -30.79 17.63
CA MET A 138 -0.28 -31.21 16.56
C MET A 138 -0.49 -30.69 15.14
N GLY A 139 0.46 -29.91 14.74
CA GLY A 139 0.71 -29.57 13.33
C GLY A 139 -0.03 -28.33 12.84
N ARG A 140 0.36 -27.13 13.31
CA ARG A 140 0.02 -25.88 12.65
C ARG A 140 0.62 -25.92 11.24
N LYS A 141 -0.13 -26.41 10.27
CA LYS A 141 0.07 -26.02 8.88
C LYS A 141 -0.16 -24.50 8.86
N ASN A 142 0.90 -23.73 8.77
CA ASN A 142 0.82 -22.29 8.53
C ASN A 142 0.10 -22.11 7.18
N HIS A 143 -1.21 -21.98 7.20
CA HIS A 143 -1.94 -21.41 6.07
C HIS A 143 -1.51 -19.95 6.01
N ARG A 144 -0.45 -19.66 5.25
CA ARG A 144 -0.11 -18.29 4.88
C ARG A 144 -1.26 -17.81 4.02
N PHE A 145 -2.07 -16.91 4.56
CA PHE A 145 -3.02 -16.18 3.73
C PHE A 145 -2.20 -15.43 2.67
N ARG A 146 -2.39 -15.81 1.42
CA ARG A 146 -1.78 -15.11 0.29
C ARG A 146 -2.78 -14.06 -0.17
N VAL A 147 -2.36 -12.81 -0.20
CA VAL A 147 -3.11 -11.69 -0.76
C VAL A 147 -2.70 -11.53 -2.21
N ALA A 148 -3.66 -11.41 -3.12
CA ALA A 148 -3.39 -11.22 -4.54
C ALA A 148 -3.79 -9.82 -4.98
N VAL A 149 -2.95 -9.18 -5.82
CA VAL A 149 -3.32 -8.00 -6.60
C VAL A 149 -4.04 -8.49 -7.85
N THR A 150 -5.35 -8.29 -7.91
CA THR A 150 -6.19 -8.79 -9.01
C THR A 150 -6.44 -7.76 -10.09
N GLY A 151 -6.25 -6.47 -9.76
CA GLY A 151 -6.42 -5.37 -10.70
C GLY A 151 -5.74 -4.10 -10.21
N ILE A 152 -5.50 -3.19 -11.11
CA ILE A 152 -4.88 -1.89 -10.87
C ILE A 152 -5.66 -0.83 -11.62
N THR A 153 -6.03 0.25 -10.92
CA THR A 153 -6.56 1.47 -11.53
C THR A 153 -5.59 2.61 -11.23
N THR A 154 -5.08 3.25 -12.25
CA THR A 154 -4.15 4.37 -12.10
C THR A 154 -4.95 5.66 -11.94
N GLY A 155 -4.74 6.35 -10.83
CA GLY A 155 -5.33 7.66 -10.57
C GLY A 155 -4.69 8.77 -11.43
N LYS A 156 -5.37 9.91 -11.49
CA LYS A 156 -4.88 11.13 -12.14
C LYS A 156 -4.82 12.27 -11.14
N LEU A 157 -4.13 13.33 -11.49
CA LEU A 157 -4.14 14.58 -10.73
C LEU A 157 -5.53 15.21 -10.78
N VAL A 158 -6.07 15.56 -9.62
CA VAL A 158 -7.34 16.26 -9.46
C VAL A 158 -7.10 17.54 -8.68
N ASP A 159 -7.31 18.69 -9.32
CA ASP A 159 -7.19 20.00 -8.69
C ASP A 159 -8.58 20.62 -8.49
N MET A 160 -8.95 20.81 -7.24
CA MET A 160 -10.21 21.47 -6.85
C MET A 160 -9.98 22.96 -6.48
N GLY A 161 -8.78 23.49 -6.68
CA GLY A 161 -8.45 24.87 -6.32
C GLY A 161 -8.43 25.14 -4.82
N THR A 162 -8.33 24.12 -3.98
CA THR A 162 -8.28 24.23 -2.52
C THR A 162 -7.02 24.96 -2.08
N LYS A 163 -7.19 26.05 -1.30
CA LYS A 163 -6.10 26.89 -0.82
C LYS A 163 -5.80 26.72 0.67
N ASP A 164 -6.63 26.00 1.40
CA ASP A 164 -6.44 25.75 2.84
C ASP A 164 -5.45 24.60 3.03
N SER A 165 -4.20 24.95 3.37
CA SER A 165 -3.14 23.96 3.62
C SER A 165 -3.38 23.09 4.86
N MET A 166 -4.29 23.49 5.75
CA MET A 166 -4.64 22.74 6.95
C MET A 166 -5.77 21.71 6.70
N ASN A 167 -6.42 21.80 5.55
CA ASN A 167 -7.48 20.87 5.14
C ASN A 167 -7.06 20.03 3.93
N MET A 168 -6.15 19.09 4.15
CA MET A 168 -5.71 18.17 3.10
C MET A 168 -6.83 17.24 2.63
N GLY A 169 -7.80 16.92 3.51
CA GLY A 169 -8.96 16.10 3.16
C GLY A 169 -9.77 16.69 2.02
N ALA A 170 -9.97 18.01 2.00
CA ALA A 170 -10.68 18.69 0.92
C ALA A 170 -10.01 18.53 -0.47
N ALA A 171 -8.70 18.33 -0.51
CA ALA A 171 -7.97 18.04 -1.74
C ALA A 171 -7.93 16.53 -2.04
N MET A 172 -7.79 15.68 -1.02
CA MET A 172 -7.64 14.23 -1.19
C MET A 172 -8.97 13.51 -1.48
N ALA A 173 -10.08 13.94 -0.87
CA ALA A 173 -11.36 13.27 -1.04
C ALA A 173 -11.86 13.26 -2.50
N PRO A 174 -11.81 14.37 -3.27
CA PRO A 174 -12.15 14.35 -4.68
C PRO A 174 -11.23 13.45 -5.53
N ALA A 175 -9.94 13.40 -5.21
CA ALA A 175 -9.00 12.52 -5.90
C ALA A 175 -9.29 11.04 -5.61
N ALA A 176 -9.55 10.69 -4.35
CA ALA A 176 -9.96 9.34 -3.97
C ALA A 176 -11.27 8.93 -4.66
N TRP A 177 -12.27 9.82 -4.65
CA TRP A 177 -13.55 9.58 -5.34
C TRP A 177 -13.36 9.35 -6.84
N ASN A 178 -12.56 10.20 -7.51
CA ASN A 178 -12.27 10.03 -8.92
C ASN A 178 -11.64 8.67 -9.23
N THR A 179 -10.67 8.24 -8.43
CA THR A 179 -10.00 6.94 -8.61
C THR A 179 -10.95 5.77 -8.37
N ILE A 180 -11.84 5.88 -7.37
CA ILE A 180 -12.87 4.86 -7.09
C ILE A 180 -13.85 4.73 -8.25
N CYS A 181 -14.36 5.86 -8.77
CA CYS A 181 -15.25 5.85 -9.92
C CYS A 181 -14.57 5.27 -11.16
N GLN A 182 -13.32 5.66 -11.42
CA GLN A 182 -12.55 5.11 -12.53
C GLN A 182 -12.37 3.59 -12.39
N ASN A 183 -12.14 3.09 -11.19
CA ASN A 183 -12.04 1.65 -10.93
C ASN A 183 -13.35 0.94 -11.28
N PHE A 184 -14.51 1.50 -10.90
CA PHE A 184 -15.81 0.91 -11.24
C PHE A 184 -16.02 0.86 -12.76
N GLU A 185 -15.61 1.89 -13.47
CA GLU A 185 -15.68 1.93 -14.94
C GLU A 185 -14.74 0.92 -15.59
N ASP A 186 -13.46 0.90 -15.17
CA ASP A 186 -12.42 0.05 -15.75
C ASP A 186 -12.76 -1.45 -15.62
N PHE A 187 -13.38 -1.84 -14.49
CA PHE A 187 -13.73 -3.24 -14.22
C PHE A 187 -15.20 -3.58 -14.47
N GLY A 188 -16.04 -2.60 -14.82
CA GLY A 188 -17.47 -2.79 -15.03
C GLY A 188 -18.21 -3.24 -13.78
N VAL A 189 -17.78 -2.78 -12.60
CA VAL A 189 -18.31 -3.17 -11.29
C VAL A 189 -18.88 -1.98 -10.53
N GLY A 190 -19.63 -2.25 -9.46
CA GLY A 190 -20.12 -1.21 -8.54
C GLY A 190 -19.54 -1.40 -7.13
N ALA A 191 -19.92 -0.50 -6.22
CA ALA A 191 -19.43 -0.51 -4.84
C ALA A 191 -19.73 -1.83 -4.11
N SER A 192 -20.83 -2.51 -4.43
CA SER A 192 -21.22 -3.78 -3.83
C SER A 192 -20.33 -4.98 -4.22
N TYR A 193 -19.45 -4.79 -5.21
CA TYR A 193 -18.49 -5.81 -5.61
C TYR A 193 -17.39 -5.99 -4.55
N TYR A 194 -17.09 -4.92 -3.81
CA TYR A 194 -16.02 -4.90 -2.82
C TYR A 194 -16.59 -5.05 -1.40
N ASP A 195 -16.03 -5.93 -0.60
CA ASP A 195 -16.34 -6.03 0.82
C ASP A 195 -15.92 -4.76 1.57
N ARG A 196 -14.81 -4.15 1.13
CA ARG A 196 -14.25 -2.93 1.73
C ARG A 196 -13.54 -2.08 0.70
N ILE A 197 -13.72 -0.76 0.80
CA ILE A 197 -12.94 0.25 0.09
C ILE A 197 -12.17 1.03 1.16
N ILE A 198 -10.84 0.97 1.11
CA ILE A 198 -9.95 1.59 2.11
C ILE A 198 -9.21 2.74 1.44
N THR A 199 -9.29 3.91 2.05
CA THR A 199 -8.55 5.11 1.65
C THR A 199 -7.54 5.52 2.71
N GLY A 200 -6.71 6.52 2.41
CA GLY A 200 -5.99 7.26 3.44
C GLY A 200 -6.97 8.05 4.35
N ASP A 201 -6.45 8.66 5.40
CA ASP A 201 -7.22 9.56 6.25
C ASP A 201 -7.63 10.81 5.46
N LEU A 202 -8.90 10.90 5.12
CA LEU A 202 -9.46 12.04 4.37
C LEU A 202 -9.88 13.20 5.28
N GLY A 203 -9.71 13.06 6.59
CA GLY A 203 -10.14 14.05 7.56
C GLY A 203 -11.65 14.13 7.74
N ALA A 204 -12.10 15.13 8.50
CA ALA A 204 -13.50 15.51 8.60
C ALA A 204 -13.79 16.56 7.53
N VAL A 205 -14.50 16.17 6.47
CA VAL A 205 -14.91 17.06 5.37
C VAL A 205 -16.37 17.40 5.51
#